data_35affa045af77dddff6243de86174661
#
_entry.id   35affa045af77dddff6243de86174661
#
_cell.length_a   1.000
_cell.length_b   1.000
_cell.length_c   1.000
_cell.angle_alpha   90.00
_cell.angle_beta   90.00
_cell.angle_gamma   90.00
#
_symmetry.space_group_name_H-M   'P 1'
#
loop_
_entity.id
_entity.type
_entity.pdbx_description
1 polymer ?
#
loop_
_entity_poly.entity_id
_entity_poly.type
_entity_poly.pdbx_seq_one_letter_code
_entity_poly.pdbx_strand_id
1 'polypeptide(L)'
;SASGSVSESGSTATFTVKLTSQPSSQVDIPVSVSDTTEARVSTDNGTTLTFTTENWNADHVVTVTGLNDNLSDGTQSYVIRLDADNSTGDTVGYNGLDPQDVAMSTTDDEAASFMVSAASGSVSESGSTATFTVKLTSQPSSQVDIPVSVSDTTEARVSTDNGTTLTFTTENWNADHVVTVTGLNDNLSDGTQSYVIRLDADNSTGDTVGYNGLDPQDVAMSTTDDEAASFMVS
;
A
#
# COMPACT_ATOMS: atom_id res chain seq x y z
N SER A 1 9.25 10.39 29.18
CA SER A 1 8.04 9.93 28.52
C SER A 1 8.28 8.54 27.93
N ALA A 2 7.31 7.65 28.07
CA ALA A 2 7.33 6.37 27.38
C ALA A 2 7.17 6.63 25.86
N SER A 3 7.83 5.83 25.06
CA SER A 3 7.69 5.83 23.60
C SER A 3 7.91 4.43 23.09
N GLY A 4 7.37 4.10 21.92
CA GLY A 4 7.49 2.79 21.33
C GLY A 4 7.10 2.78 19.86
N SER A 5 7.26 1.62 19.21
CA SER A 5 6.80 1.38 17.84
C SER A 5 6.12 0.03 17.72
N VAL A 6 5.18 -0.04 16.79
CA VAL A 6 4.55 -1.27 16.28
C VAL A 6 4.73 -1.32 14.76
N SER A 7 4.32 -2.39 14.11
CA SER A 7 4.32 -2.50 12.65
C SER A 7 2.92 -2.81 12.14
N GLU A 8 2.65 -2.46 10.89
CA GLU A 8 1.38 -2.75 10.22
C GLU A 8 1.10 -4.24 10.08
N SER A 9 2.13 -5.09 10.14
CA SER A 9 1.96 -6.55 10.23
C SER A 9 1.22 -7.04 11.49
N GLY A 10 0.67 -6.13 12.32
CA GLY A 10 -0.11 -6.44 13.51
C GLY A 10 0.71 -6.70 14.76
N SER A 11 1.95 -6.22 14.81
CA SER A 11 2.76 -6.33 16.01
C SER A 11 2.18 -5.53 17.18
N THR A 12 2.53 -5.90 18.39
CA THR A 12 2.05 -5.24 19.61
C THR A 12 3.19 -4.67 20.46
N ALA A 13 2.94 -3.53 21.08
CA ALA A 13 3.78 -2.96 22.11
C ALA A 13 2.96 -2.70 23.37
N THR A 14 3.59 -2.70 24.52
CA THR A 14 2.91 -2.46 25.80
C THR A 14 3.66 -1.44 26.65
N PHE A 15 2.91 -0.68 27.41
CA PHE A 15 3.44 0.13 28.49
C PHE A 15 2.53 0.00 29.73
N THR A 16 2.99 0.42 30.88
CA THR A 16 2.22 0.31 32.13
C THR A 16 1.99 1.69 32.74
N VAL A 17 0.85 1.80 33.40
CA VAL A 17 0.46 2.98 34.20
C VAL A 17 0.11 2.52 35.60
N LYS A 18 0.52 3.29 36.60
CA LYS A 18 0.12 3.12 38.00
C LYS A 18 0.00 4.47 38.70
N LEU A 19 -0.78 4.55 39.75
CA LEU A 19 -0.86 5.75 40.56
C LEU A 19 0.35 5.83 41.49
N THR A 20 0.71 7.04 41.88
CA THR A 20 1.82 7.30 42.84
C THR A 20 1.38 7.34 44.27
N SER A 21 0.07 7.45 44.53
CA SER A 21 -0.53 7.42 45.85
C SER A 21 -1.92 6.77 45.82
N GLN A 22 -2.42 6.35 46.98
CA GLN A 22 -3.73 5.71 47.06
C GLN A 22 -4.85 6.74 46.85
N PRO A 23 -5.79 6.46 45.90
CA PRO A 23 -6.97 7.31 45.75
C PRO A 23 -7.97 7.07 46.87
N SER A 24 -8.87 8.02 47.11
CA SER A 24 -9.97 7.87 48.07
C SER A 24 -11.16 7.08 47.50
N SER A 25 -11.26 6.97 46.18
CA SER A 25 -12.24 6.16 45.46
C SER A 25 -11.68 5.74 44.10
N GLN A 26 -12.52 5.16 43.24
CA GLN A 26 -12.14 4.75 41.91
C GLN A 26 -11.67 5.96 41.05
N VAL A 27 -10.60 5.73 40.26
CA VAL A 27 -10.02 6.66 39.28
C VAL A 27 -10.05 5.98 37.94
N ASP A 28 -10.66 6.61 36.93
CA ASP A 28 -10.83 6.10 35.60
C ASP A 28 -10.14 7.00 34.57
N ILE A 29 -9.11 6.49 33.93
CA ILE A 29 -8.33 7.17 32.89
C ILE A 29 -8.73 6.59 31.52
N PRO A 30 -9.49 7.33 30.69
CA PRO A 30 -9.75 6.92 29.32
C PRO A 30 -8.47 6.86 28.50
N VAL A 31 -8.35 5.86 27.62
CA VAL A 31 -7.19 5.66 26.72
C VAL A 31 -7.68 5.66 25.29
N SER A 32 -7.05 6.48 24.47
CA SER A 32 -7.37 6.56 23.04
C SER A 32 -6.10 6.69 22.20
N VAL A 33 -6.23 6.45 20.89
CA VAL A 33 -5.18 6.67 19.92
C VAL A 33 -5.55 7.86 19.03
N SER A 34 -4.59 8.73 18.73
CA SER A 34 -4.85 9.94 17.93
C SER A 34 -5.04 9.63 16.45
N ASP A 35 -4.53 8.49 15.97
CA ASP A 35 -4.71 7.99 14.60
C ASP A 35 -5.20 6.54 14.64
N THR A 36 -6.47 6.35 14.32
CA THR A 36 -7.14 5.03 14.36
C THR A 36 -6.94 4.22 13.09
N THR A 37 -6.32 4.77 12.05
CA THR A 37 -5.90 4.04 10.86
C THR A 37 -4.63 3.26 11.13
N GLU A 38 -3.74 3.81 11.95
CA GLU A 38 -2.42 3.29 12.27
C GLU A 38 -2.38 2.30 13.41
N ALA A 39 -3.22 2.50 14.43
CA ALA A 39 -3.18 1.67 15.62
C ALA A 39 -4.51 1.60 16.37
N ARG A 40 -4.62 0.58 17.20
CA ARG A 40 -5.67 0.46 18.22
C ARG A 40 -5.05 0.22 19.59
N VAL A 41 -5.77 0.62 20.63
CA VAL A 41 -5.39 0.40 22.03
C VAL A 41 -6.36 -0.55 22.71
N SER A 42 -5.86 -1.25 23.71
CA SER A 42 -6.68 -2.02 24.66
C SER A 42 -6.05 -2.01 26.06
N THR A 43 -6.89 -2.10 27.08
CA THR A 43 -6.52 -2.26 28.49
C THR A 43 -7.27 -3.46 29.07
N ASP A 44 -7.05 -3.77 30.35
CA ASP A 44 -7.81 -4.83 31.05
C ASP A 44 -9.31 -4.53 31.15
N ASN A 45 -9.70 -3.26 30.97
CA ASN A 45 -11.09 -2.80 30.99
C ASN A 45 -11.46 -2.06 29.67
N GLY A 46 -11.21 -2.70 28.51
CA GLY A 46 -11.50 -2.14 27.19
C GLY A 46 -10.53 -1.02 26.81
N THR A 47 -10.94 0.23 26.90
CA THR A 47 -10.12 1.43 26.64
C THR A 47 -10.06 2.38 27.84
N THR A 48 -10.20 1.84 29.04
CA THR A 48 -10.14 2.61 30.29
C THR A 48 -9.20 1.91 31.28
N LEU A 49 -8.31 2.66 31.89
CA LEU A 49 -7.54 2.20 33.05
C LEU A 49 -8.34 2.52 34.30
N THR A 50 -8.65 1.51 35.11
CA THR A 50 -9.46 1.64 36.31
C THR A 50 -8.63 1.31 37.54
N PHE A 51 -8.36 2.31 38.36
CA PHE A 51 -7.64 2.21 39.64
C PHE A 51 -8.61 2.29 40.79
N THR A 52 -8.38 1.44 41.80
CA THR A 52 -9.16 1.42 43.05
C THR A 52 -8.27 1.61 44.23
N THR A 53 -8.85 1.73 45.44
CA THR A 53 -8.11 1.77 46.70
C THR A 53 -7.27 0.50 46.95
N GLU A 54 -7.50 -0.58 46.22
CA GLU A 54 -6.80 -1.86 46.43
C GLU A 54 -5.72 -2.13 45.37
N ASN A 55 -5.90 -1.65 44.09
CA ASN A 55 -5.00 -1.94 42.96
C ASN A 55 -4.19 -0.73 42.48
N TRP A 56 -4.29 0.43 43.10
CA TRP A 56 -3.71 1.70 42.67
C TRP A 56 -2.20 1.66 42.39
N ASN A 57 -1.45 0.82 43.11
CA ASN A 57 0.00 0.65 42.98
C ASN A 57 0.41 -0.55 42.11
N ALA A 58 -0.55 -1.27 41.56
CA ALA A 58 -0.30 -2.31 40.56
C ALA A 58 -0.04 -1.69 39.17
N ASP A 59 0.77 -2.35 38.37
CA ASP A 59 0.99 -1.97 36.97
C ASP A 59 -0.24 -2.37 36.11
N HIS A 60 -0.96 -1.38 35.57
CA HIS A 60 -2.02 -1.58 34.62
C HIS A 60 -1.47 -1.48 33.20
N VAL A 61 -1.71 -2.50 32.39
CA VAL A 61 -1.11 -2.64 31.04
C VAL A 61 -1.98 -1.97 30.00
N VAL A 62 -1.35 -1.13 29.16
CA VAL A 62 -1.91 -0.67 27.88
C VAL A 62 -1.21 -1.42 26.76
N THR A 63 -1.99 -2.05 25.91
CA THR A 63 -1.50 -2.74 24.70
C THR A 63 -1.86 -1.91 23.48
N VAL A 64 -0.86 -1.62 22.67
CA VAL A 64 -0.99 -0.95 21.36
C VAL A 64 -0.74 -1.99 20.28
N THR A 65 -1.63 -2.07 19.30
CA THR A 65 -1.52 -3.00 18.16
C THR A 65 -1.49 -2.18 16.88
N GLY A 66 -0.49 -2.39 16.02
CA GLY A 66 -0.43 -1.79 14.69
C GLY A 66 -1.53 -2.33 13.76
N LEU A 67 -2.02 -1.50 12.87
CA LEU A 67 -3.04 -1.82 11.87
C LEU A 67 -2.44 -1.65 10.47
N ASN A 68 -2.79 -2.58 9.58
CA ASN A 68 -2.39 -2.53 8.17
C ASN A 68 -3.43 -1.76 7.35
N ASP A 69 -2.97 -0.88 6.44
CA ASP A 69 -3.85 -0.08 5.58
C ASP A 69 -3.62 -0.24 4.06
N ASN A 70 -2.60 -0.96 3.64
CA ASN A 70 -2.15 -1.20 2.25
C ASN A 70 -1.53 0.02 1.53
N LEU A 71 -1.30 1.14 2.18
CA LEU A 71 -0.60 2.29 1.61
C LEU A 71 0.93 2.13 1.84
N SER A 72 1.74 2.57 0.89
CA SER A 72 3.19 2.69 1.11
C SER A 72 3.49 4.12 1.56
N ASP A 73 3.14 4.47 2.81
CA ASP A 73 3.23 5.84 3.32
C ASP A 73 4.36 6.05 4.35
N GLY A 74 5.13 4.99 4.60
CA GLY A 74 6.25 5.00 5.51
C GLY A 74 5.83 4.98 6.98
N THR A 75 6.78 5.28 7.87
CA THR A 75 6.50 5.25 9.31
C THR A 75 5.58 6.40 9.73
N GLN A 76 4.41 6.09 10.25
CA GLN A 76 3.44 7.04 10.75
C GLN A 76 3.57 7.25 12.27
N SER A 77 3.49 8.50 12.70
CA SER A 77 3.65 8.87 14.11
C SER A 77 2.33 9.36 14.71
N TYR A 78 2.01 8.88 15.88
CA TYR A 78 0.78 9.22 16.60
C TYR A 78 1.01 9.25 18.13
N VAL A 79 -0.04 9.54 18.87
CA VAL A 79 -0.01 9.65 20.32
C VAL A 79 -1.08 8.74 20.91
N ILE A 80 -0.71 7.97 21.93
CA ILE A 80 -1.67 7.33 22.81
C ILE A 80 -2.01 8.35 23.88
N ARG A 81 -3.26 8.80 23.88
CA ARG A 81 -3.78 9.76 24.84
C ARG A 81 -4.22 9.02 26.09
N LEU A 82 -3.78 9.52 27.21
CA LEU A 82 -4.25 9.17 28.53
C LEU A 82 -5.04 10.39 29.02
N ASP A 83 -6.35 10.37 28.75
CA ASP A 83 -7.17 11.55 29.07
C ASP A 83 -7.32 11.75 30.58
N ALA A 84 -7.68 12.95 30.98
CA ALA A 84 -7.89 13.29 32.37
C ALA A 84 -8.89 12.36 33.06
N ASP A 85 -8.64 12.04 34.32
CA ASP A 85 -9.58 11.27 35.16
C ASP A 85 -10.99 11.84 35.07
N ASN A 86 -11.93 11.01 34.62
CA ASN A 86 -13.34 11.37 34.48
C ASN A 86 -14.23 10.82 35.59
N SER A 87 -13.67 10.19 36.61
CA SER A 87 -14.39 9.78 37.82
C SER A 87 -14.71 10.99 38.69
N THR A 88 -15.70 10.89 39.54
CA THR A 88 -16.18 12.00 40.38
C THR A 88 -16.09 11.76 41.85
N GLY A 89 -15.57 10.62 42.29
CA GLY A 89 -15.59 10.18 43.67
C GLY A 89 -14.32 10.48 44.45
N ASP A 90 -13.19 10.74 43.77
CA ASP A 90 -11.92 10.95 44.41
C ASP A 90 -11.84 12.34 45.06
N THR A 91 -11.35 12.41 46.29
CA THR A 91 -11.21 13.65 47.05
C THR A 91 -9.77 14.00 47.41
N VAL A 92 -8.79 13.17 46.96
CA VAL A 92 -7.36 13.34 47.31
C VAL A 92 -6.51 13.85 46.15
N GLY A 93 -7.11 14.29 45.04
CA GLY A 93 -6.44 15.05 44.00
C GLY A 93 -6.29 14.35 42.63
N TYR A 94 -6.89 13.20 42.40
CA TYR A 94 -6.92 12.55 41.08
C TYR A 94 -8.03 13.08 40.16
N ASN A 95 -9.12 13.57 40.72
CA ASN A 95 -10.27 14.07 39.98
C ASN A 95 -9.86 15.17 39.00
N GLY A 96 -9.95 14.89 37.71
CA GLY A 96 -9.54 15.77 36.60
C GLY A 96 -8.02 15.86 36.40
N LEU A 97 -7.22 15.02 37.08
CA LEU A 97 -5.76 14.96 36.84
C LEU A 97 -5.50 14.27 35.50
N ASP A 98 -4.69 14.91 34.67
CA ASP A 98 -4.37 14.49 33.28
C ASP A 98 -2.96 13.87 33.24
N PRO A 99 -2.82 12.57 32.96
CA PRO A 99 -1.52 11.92 32.78
C PRO A 99 -0.82 12.38 31.50
N GLN A 100 0.50 12.17 31.45
CA GLN A 100 1.26 12.45 30.24
C GLN A 100 0.96 11.40 29.14
N ASP A 101 0.69 11.87 27.93
CA ASP A 101 0.53 11.06 26.73
C ASP A 101 1.80 10.30 26.33
N VAL A 102 1.63 9.22 25.56
CA VAL A 102 2.72 8.36 25.07
C VAL A 102 2.86 8.49 23.57
N ALA A 103 4.04 8.94 23.12
CA ALA A 103 4.37 9.01 21.70
C ALA A 103 4.66 7.60 21.15
N MET A 104 4.04 7.26 20.01
CA MET A 104 4.18 5.97 19.34
C MET A 104 4.34 6.17 17.83
N SER A 105 4.73 5.10 17.14
CA SER A 105 4.73 5.04 15.68
C SER A 105 4.37 3.64 15.20
N THR A 106 3.79 3.58 13.98
CA THR A 106 3.62 2.34 13.21
C THR A 106 4.60 2.35 12.04
N THR A 107 5.31 1.26 11.84
CA THR A 107 6.19 1.08 10.67
C THR A 107 5.42 0.39 9.57
N ASP A 108 5.47 0.97 8.38
CA ASP A 108 4.91 0.49 7.13
C ASP A 108 5.58 -0.82 6.71
N ASP A 109 4.85 -1.79 6.17
CA ASP A 109 5.35 -3.02 5.57
C ASP A 109 5.01 -3.13 4.06
N GLU A 110 4.44 -2.11 3.46
CA GLU A 110 4.20 -1.97 2.04
C GLU A 110 5.35 -1.23 1.31
N ALA A 111 5.47 -1.53 0.01
CA ALA A 111 6.37 -0.80 -0.88
C ALA A 111 5.71 -0.60 -2.25
N ALA A 112 5.68 0.64 -2.72
CA ALA A 112 5.18 0.96 -4.05
C ALA A 112 6.05 0.27 -5.12
N SER A 113 5.42 -0.58 -5.94
CA SER A 113 6.05 -1.30 -7.05
C SER A 113 5.00 -1.83 -8.01
N PHE A 114 5.47 -2.38 -9.14
CA PHE A 114 4.63 -3.00 -10.15
C PHE A 114 4.88 -4.51 -10.22
N MET A 115 3.82 -5.28 -10.41
CA MET A 115 3.90 -6.68 -10.76
C MET A 115 3.52 -6.82 -12.23
N VAL A 116 4.52 -7.13 -13.08
CA VAL A 116 4.35 -7.34 -14.52
C VAL A 116 4.45 -8.83 -14.80
N SER A 117 3.41 -9.45 -15.39
CA SER A 117 3.44 -10.86 -15.76
C SER A 117 4.27 -11.09 -17.01
N ALA A 118 4.73 -12.34 -17.23
CA ALA A 118 5.28 -12.72 -18.51
C ALA A 118 4.19 -12.64 -19.61
N ALA A 119 4.60 -12.32 -20.86
CA ALA A 119 3.69 -12.36 -21.99
C ALA A 119 3.21 -13.80 -22.26
N SER A 120 1.98 -13.95 -22.74
CA SER A 120 1.37 -15.26 -23.04
C SER A 120 2.02 -15.99 -24.23
N GLY A 121 2.89 -15.31 -24.98
CA GLY A 121 3.63 -15.84 -26.13
C GLY A 121 4.15 -14.74 -27.07
N SER A 122 4.66 -15.14 -28.25
CA SER A 122 4.97 -14.24 -29.36
C SER A 122 3.71 -13.98 -30.20
N VAL A 123 3.76 -12.94 -31.02
CA VAL A 123 2.73 -12.67 -32.04
C VAL A 123 3.25 -13.00 -33.43
N SER A 124 2.39 -12.98 -34.45
CA SER A 124 2.74 -13.18 -35.85
C SER A 124 2.15 -12.08 -36.73
N GLU A 125 2.73 -11.84 -37.87
CA GLU A 125 2.26 -10.86 -38.87
C GLU A 125 0.86 -11.16 -39.38
N SER A 126 0.38 -12.40 -39.25
CA SER A 126 -1.01 -12.76 -39.55
C SER A 126 -2.04 -12.09 -38.59
N GLY A 127 -1.61 -11.23 -37.69
CA GLY A 127 -2.47 -10.48 -36.76
C GLY A 127 -2.83 -11.23 -35.47
N SER A 128 -2.01 -12.22 -35.07
CA SER A 128 -2.22 -12.90 -33.81
C SER A 128 -1.99 -11.95 -32.63
N THR A 129 -2.54 -12.29 -31.47
CA THR A 129 -2.45 -11.49 -30.24
C THR A 129 -1.78 -12.26 -29.11
N ALA A 130 -1.05 -11.55 -28.27
CA ALA A 130 -0.54 -12.02 -27.00
C ALA A 130 -0.91 -10.99 -25.92
N THR A 131 -0.97 -11.42 -24.67
CA THR A 131 -1.32 -10.56 -23.53
C THR A 131 -0.35 -10.75 -22.40
N PHE A 132 -0.21 -9.70 -21.60
CA PHE A 132 0.37 -9.74 -20.27
C PHE A 132 -0.42 -8.83 -19.34
N THR A 133 -0.20 -8.93 -18.04
CA THR A 133 -0.92 -8.14 -17.05
C THR A 133 0.03 -7.31 -16.21
N VAL A 134 -0.46 -6.17 -15.74
CA VAL A 134 0.23 -5.28 -14.80
C VAL A 134 -0.72 -4.98 -13.66
N LYS A 135 -0.21 -4.96 -12.43
CA LYS A 135 -0.90 -4.47 -11.23
C LYS A 135 0.07 -3.82 -10.26
N LEU A 136 -0.43 -3.02 -9.34
CA LEU A 136 0.36 -2.42 -8.28
C LEU A 136 0.57 -3.40 -7.12
N THR A 137 1.60 -3.17 -6.29
CA THR A 137 1.90 -3.97 -5.10
C THR A 137 1.32 -3.39 -3.82
N SER A 138 1.00 -2.09 -3.81
CA SER A 138 0.34 -1.38 -2.71
C SER A 138 -0.71 -0.42 -3.26
N GLN A 139 -1.59 0.08 -2.41
CA GLN A 139 -2.63 1.02 -2.79
C GLN A 139 -2.03 2.41 -3.07
N PRO A 140 -2.31 3.04 -4.22
CA PRO A 140 -1.90 4.42 -4.45
C PRO A 140 -2.82 5.39 -3.70
N SER A 141 -2.31 6.56 -3.34
CA SER A 141 -3.11 7.63 -2.72
C SER A 141 -4.00 8.37 -3.72
N SER A 142 -3.70 8.26 -5.01
CA SER A 142 -4.50 8.79 -6.12
C SER A 142 -4.29 7.97 -7.39
N GLN A 143 -4.84 8.43 -8.52
CA GLN A 143 -4.68 7.76 -9.81
C GLN A 143 -3.20 7.69 -10.24
N VAL A 144 -2.80 6.52 -10.76
CA VAL A 144 -1.49 6.23 -11.35
C VAL A 144 -1.69 5.85 -12.82
N ASP A 145 -1.04 6.55 -13.72
CA ASP A 145 -1.16 6.38 -15.17
C ASP A 145 0.16 5.97 -15.80
N ILE A 146 0.21 4.75 -16.34
CA ILE A 146 1.38 4.18 -17.01
C ILE A 146 1.14 4.18 -18.52
N PRO A 147 1.81 5.04 -19.28
CA PRO A 147 1.77 5.00 -20.76
C PRO A 147 2.39 3.69 -21.26
N VAL A 148 1.78 3.10 -22.29
CA VAL A 148 2.24 1.87 -22.91
C VAL A 148 2.53 2.12 -24.38
N SER A 149 3.74 1.77 -24.83
CA SER A 149 4.15 1.93 -26.21
C SER A 149 4.92 0.70 -26.72
N VAL A 150 5.07 0.59 -28.03
CA VAL A 150 5.91 -0.42 -28.65
C VAL A 150 7.12 0.24 -29.30
N SER A 151 8.31 -0.34 -29.15
CA SER A 151 9.54 0.23 -29.69
C SER A 151 9.64 0.13 -31.22
N ASP A 152 8.91 -0.81 -31.82
CA ASP A 152 8.79 -0.97 -33.26
C ASP A 152 7.31 -1.07 -33.69
N THR A 153 6.79 0.03 -34.23
CA THR A 153 5.39 0.18 -34.63
C THR A 153 5.09 -0.44 -36.01
N THR A 154 6.09 -0.91 -36.73
CA THR A 154 5.91 -1.69 -37.98
C THR A 154 5.55 -3.13 -37.65
N GLU A 155 6.07 -3.67 -36.56
CA GLU A 155 5.94 -5.05 -36.13
C GLU A 155 4.73 -5.35 -35.25
N ALA A 156 4.37 -4.39 -34.41
CA ALA A 156 3.29 -4.58 -33.45
C ALA A 156 2.59 -3.29 -33.03
N ARG A 157 1.39 -3.47 -32.49
CA ARG A 157 0.65 -2.43 -31.78
C ARG A 157 0.20 -2.93 -30.43
N VAL A 158 0.02 -2.00 -29.49
CA VAL A 158 -0.50 -2.28 -28.15
C VAL A 158 -1.87 -1.66 -27.95
N SER A 159 -2.65 -2.26 -27.07
CA SER A 159 -3.89 -1.70 -26.54
C SER A 159 -4.10 -2.13 -25.09
N THR A 160 -4.75 -1.25 -24.33
CA THR A 160 -5.19 -1.47 -22.94
C THR A 160 -6.69 -1.15 -22.84
N ASP A 161 -7.29 -1.30 -21.68
CA ASP A 161 -8.69 -0.91 -21.44
C ASP A 161 -8.91 0.60 -21.61
N ASN A 162 -7.85 1.41 -21.51
CA ASN A 162 -7.86 2.87 -21.70
C ASN A 162 -6.94 3.31 -22.86
N GLY A 163 -7.10 2.68 -24.04
CA GLY A 163 -6.30 3.00 -25.23
C GLY A 163 -4.88 2.47 -25.15
N THR A 164 -3.90 3.31 -24.82
CA THR A 164 -2.48 2.96 -24.63
C THR A 164 -1.97 3.40 -23.26
N THR A 165 -2.85 3.49 -22.27
CA THR A 165 -2.49 3.85 -20.88
C THR A 165 -3.11 2.84 -19.93
N LEU A 166 -2.34 2.35 -18.97
CA LEU A 166 -2.86 1.61 -17.83
C LEU A 166 -3.20 2.63 -16.74
N THR A 167 -4.44 2.57 -16.25
CA THR A 167 -4.92 3.50 -15.24
C THR A 167 -5.30 2.75 -13.96
N PHE A 168 -4.56 2.98 -12.91
CA PHE A 168 -4.80 2.42 -11.57
C PHE A 168 -5.41 3.47 -10.67
N THR A 169 -6.32 3.05 -9.82
CA THR A 169 -7.01 3.90 -8.82
C THR A 169 -6.90 3.28 -7.44
N THR A 170 -7.32 4.01 -6.42
CA THR A 170 -7.42 3.48 -5.05
C THR A 170 -8.35 2.27 -4.91
N GLU A 171 -9.19 1.96 -5.92
CA GLU A 171 -10.15 0.86 -5.88
C GLU A 171 -9.71 -0.36 -6.72
N ASN A 172 -8.93 -0.14 -7.82
CA ASN A 172 -8.57 -1.20 -8.76
C ASN A 172 -7.07 -1.55 -8.78
N TRP A 173 -6.28 -0.97 -7.92
CA TRP A 173 -4.81 -1.07 -7.91
C TRP A 173 -4.27 -2.51 -7.88
N ASN A 174 -4.96 -3.42 -7.20
CA ASN A 174 -4.57 -4.83 -7.06
C ASN A 174 -5.24 -5.75 -8.09
N ALA A 175 -6.03 -5.20 -9.02
CA ALA A 175 -6.58 -5.94 -10.15
C ALA A 175 -5.55 -6.08 -11.28
N ASP A 176 -5.61 -7.18 -12.02
CA ASP A 176 -4.78 -7.38 -13.21
C ASP A 176 -5.32 -6.52 -14.36
N HIS A 177 -4.55 -5.52 -14.78
CA HIS A 177 -4.82 -4.73 -15.98
C HIS A 177 -4.13 -5.36 -17.19
N VAL A 178 -4.88 -5.62 -18.24
CA VAL A 178 -4.42 -6.38 -19.43
C VAL A 178 -3.83 -5.45 -20.46
N VAL A 179 -2.61 -5.77 -20.92
CA VAL A 179 -2.02 -5.22 -22.15
C VAL A 179 -2.15 -6.27 -23.24
N THR A 180 -2.77 -5.89 -24.36
CA THR A 180 -2.88 -6.72 -25.57
C THR A 180 -1.90 -6.23 -26.61
N VAL A 181 -1.05 -7.13 -27.10
CA VAL A 181 -0.12 -6.90 -28.22
C VAL A 181 -0.64 -7.63 -29.43
N THR A 182 -0.72 -6.94 -30.57
CA THR A 182 -1.16 -7.50 -31.86
C THR A 182 -0.04 -7.37 -32.89
N GLY A 183 0.35 -8.46 -33.52
CA GLY A 183 1.30 -8.45 -34.63
C GLY A 183 0.75 -7.72 -35.85
N LEU A 184 1.61 -7.04 -36.57
CA LEU A 184 1.27 -6.29 -37.80
C LEU A 184 2.01 -6.91 -39.00
N ASN A 185 1.33 -6.97 -40.12
CA ASN A 185 1.92 -7.42 -41.38
C ASN A 185 2.57 -6.25 -42.13
N ASP A 186 3.81 -6.45 -42.64
CA ASP A 186 4.52 -5.44 -43.42
C ASP A 186 4.90 -5.85 -44.84
N ASN A 187 4.61 -7.10 -45.23
CA ASN A 187 4.90 -7.71 -46.56
C ASN A 187 6.41 -7.85 -46.87
N LEU A 188 7.28 -7.78 -45.88
CA LEU A 188 8.71 -8.05 -46.00
C LEU A 188 8.99 -9.51 -45.59
N SER A 189 9.87 -10.19 -46.25
CA SER A 189 10.35 -11.49 -45.79
C SER A 189 11.65 -11.24 -45.00
N ASP A 190 11.56 -10.82 -43.75
CA ASP A 190 12.67 -10.39 -42.93
C ASP A 190 12.89 -11.26 -41.66
N GLY A 191 12.05 -12.28 -41.50
CA GLY A 191 12.14 -13.23 -40.39
C GLY A 191 11.58 -12.67 -39.08
N THR A 192 11.88 -13.35 -38.00
CA THR A 192 11.36 -12.93 -36.68
C THR A 192 12.01 -11.63 -36.20
N GLN A 193 11.21 -10.62 -35.97
CA GLN A 193 11.63 -9.31 -35.48
C GLN A 193 11.40 -9.20 -33.97
N SER A 194 12.38 -8.64 -33.25
CA SER A 194 12.33 -8.46 -31.79
C SER A 194 12.17 -7.00 -31.42
N TYR A 195 11.29 -6.73 -30.47
CA TYR A 195 11.01 -5.39 -29.97
C TYR A 195 10.68 -5.42 -28.48
N VAL A 196 10.44 -4.25 -27.91
CA VAL A 196 10.11 -4.06 -26.49
C VAL A 196 8.77 -3.35 -26.38
N ILE A 197 7.89 -3.86 -25.54
CA ILE A 197 6.75 -3.11 -25.06
C ILE A 197 7.23 -2.30 -23.88
N ARG A 198 7.19 -0.98 -24.02
CA ARG A 198 7.62 -0.04 -22.99
C ARG A 198 6.44 0.28 -22.09
N LEU A 199 6.68 0.17 -20.81
CA LEU A 199 5.82 0.65 -19.75
C LEU A 199 6.54 1.87 -19.18
N ASP A 200 6.18 3.06 -19.67
CA ASP A 200 6.86 4.28 -19.26
C ASP A 200 6.52 4.66 -17.81
N ALA A 201 7.39 5.43 -17.17
CA ALA A 201 7.19 5.87 -15.78
C ALA A 201 5.83 6.56 -15.59
N ASP A 202 5.25 6.40 -14.40
CA ASP A 202 4.02 7.09 -14.01
C ASP A 202 4.12 8.59 -14.29
N ASN A 203 3.18 9.12 -15.07
CA ASN A 203 3.10 10.52 -15.44
C ASN A 203 1.97 11.27 -14.70
N SER A 204 1.27 10.64 -13.79
CA SER A 204 0.34 11.30 -12.88
C SER A 204 1.09 12.13 -11.83
N THR A 205 0.42 13.07 -11.21
CA THR A 205 1.07 14.00 -10.25
C THR A 205 0.41 14.00 -8.88
N GLY A 206 -0.59 13.16 -8.67
CA GLY A 206 -1.40 13.19 -7.46
C GLY A 206 -1.00 12.19 -6.40
N ASP A 207 -0.23 11.15 -6.77
CA ASP A 207 0.19 10.13 -5.82
C ASP A 207 1.27 10.65 -4.86
N THR A 208 1.13 10.34 -3.58
CA THR A 208 2.07 10.74 -2.51
C THR A 208 2.72 9.57 -1.79
N VAL A 209 2.36 8.33 -2.18
CA VAL A 209 2.82 7.10 -1.50
C VAL A 209 3.84 6.30 -2.33
N GLY A 210 4.51 6.94 -3.31
CA GLY A 210 5.70 6.42 -3.96
C GLY A 210 5.55 5.96 -5.41
N TYR A 211 4.37 6.07 -6.05
CA TYR A 211 4.20 5.72 -7.47
C TYR A 211 4.60 6.84 -8.42
N ASN A 212 4.57 8.09 -7.97
CA ASN A 212 4.86 9.26 -8.81
C ASN A 212 6.26 9.18 -9.43
N GLY A 213 6.32 9.00 -10.75
CA GLY A 213 7.57 8.85 -11.51
C GLY A 213 8.22 7.45 -11.39
N LEU A 214 7.55 6.49 -10.76
CA LEU A 214 8.03 5.11 -10.69
C LEU A 214 7.85 4.41 -12.05
N ASP A 215 8.90 3.72 -12.50
CA ASP A 215 9.00 3.13 -13.85
C ASP A 215 8.89 1.59 -13.76
N PRO A 216 7.85 0.98 -14.36
CA PRO A 216 7.71 -0.48 -14.40
C PRO A 216 8.74 -1.12 -15.34
N GLN A 217 8.94 -2.43 -15.18
CA GLN A 217 9.80 -3.19 -16.08
C GLN A 217 9.16 -3.38 -17.46
N ASP A 218 9.90 -3.07 -18.53
CA ASP A 218 9.53 -3.32 -19.92
C ASP A 218 9.40 -4.82 -20.25
N VAL A 219 8.60 -5.15 -21.27
CA VAL A 219 8.36 -6.52 -21.72
C VAL A 219 8.95 -6.75 -23.11
N ALA A 220 9.96 -7.65 -23.20
CA ALA A 220 10.54 -8.06 -24.47
C ALA A 220 9.58 -9.03 -25.21
N MET A 221 9.36 -8.78 -26.51
CA MET A 221 8.49 -9.59 -27.39
C MET A 221 9.07 -9.73 -28.78
N SER A 222 8.40 -10.53 -29.62
CA SER A 222 8.75 -10.69 -31.02
C SER A 222 7.52 -10.96 -31.89
N THR A 223 7.58 -10.55 -33.15
CA THR A 223 6.65 -10.92 -34.23
C THR A 223 7.32 -11.93 -35.14
N THR A 224 6.62 -13.00 -35.49
CA THR A 224 7.09 -13.98 -36.48
C THR A 224 6.56 -13.60 -37.85
N ASP A 225 7.48 -13.57 -38.82
CA ASP A 225 7.23 -13.35 -40.26
C ASP A 225 6.34 -14.47 -40.86
N ASP A 226 5.36 -14.13 -41.68
CA ASP A 226 4.52 -15.08 -42.41
C ASP A 226 4.74 -15.02 -43.95
N GLU A 227 5.71 -14.20 -44.39
CA GLU A 227 6.15 -14.11 -45.76
C GLU A 227 7.30 -15.08 -46.11
N ALA A 228 7.31 -15.54 -47.29
CA ALA A 228 8.42 -16.33 -47.86
C ALA A 228 8.82 -15.77 -49.22
N ALA A 229 10.09 -15.41 -49.37
CA ALA A 229 10.60 -14.95 -50.65
C ALA A 229 10.45 -16.04 -51.72
N SER A 230 9.69 -15.78 -52.78
CA SER A 230 9.45 -16.70 -53.87
C SER A 230 9.30 -15.98 -55.22
N PHE A 231 9.53 -16.72 -56.32
CA PHE A 231 9.31 -16.21 -57.65
C PHE A 231 8.07 -16.88 -58.28
N MET A 232 7.21 -16.08 -58.87
CA MET A 232 6.11 -16.60 -59.68
C MET A 232 6.54 -16.57 -61.13
N VAL A 233 6.52 -17.73 -61.84
CA VAL A 233 6.80 -17.85 -63.25
C VAL A 233 5.48 -18.14 -63.99
N SER A 234 5.06 -17.25 -64.88
CA SER A 234 3.82 -17.38 -65.69
C SER A 234 4.13 -17.74 -67.16
#